data_df87506925c7c80ac746e3206112c0f8
#
_entry.id   df87506925c7c80ac746e3206112c0f8
#
_cell.length_a   1.000
_cell.length_b   1.000
_cell.length_c   1.000
_cell.angle_alpha   90.00
_cell.angle_beta   90.00
_cell.angle_gamma   90.00
#
_symmetry.space_group_name_H-M   'P 1'
#
loop_
_entity.id
_entity.type
_entity.pdbx_description
1 polymer ?
#
loop_
_entity_poly.entity_id
_entity_poly.type
_entity_poly.pdbx_seq_one_letter_code
_entity_poly.pdbx_strand_id
1 'polypeptide(L)'
;MNGISSERIMLIGYRFILTFAVFVFLIYGCASSTPRSQPPPSGKPGYPKPYKVLGKWYQPLPHSEGFRQRGIASWYGRDFHGKKTSNGEIYNMYAMTAAHKTLPLGTYVEVHNRENSRSIVVRINDRGPFVRGRIIDLSYTAAKDIGIVGPGTAKVEVVALGRPASSAGSSASTYIQDDYYSGNFTFQVGAFLNRENAERQKRELAKKYKNAHITVYDRGDKTFYRVRVGKFTTLEEAVQQEEILIQDGFPDAILVAD
;
A
#
# COMPACT_ATOMS: atom_id res chain seq x y z
N MET A 1 72.20 -33.42 -17.77
CA MET A 1 72.23 -32.06 -17.23
C MET A 1 71.47 -31.20 -18.23
N ASN A 2 70.15 -31.02 -18.03
CA ASN A 2 69.30 -30.27 -18.97
C ASN A 2 69.00 -28.90 -18.38
N GLY A 3 69.61 -27.88 -18.98
CA GLY A 3 69.38 -26.48 -18.64
C GLY A 3 67.96 -26.05 -19.10
N ILE A 4 67.09 -25.67 -18.18
CA ILE A 4 65.81 -25.07 -18.46
C ILE A 4 66.09 -23.61 -18.82
N SER A 5 65.77 -23.26 -20.06
CA SER A 5 65.97 -21.92 -20.62
C SER A 5 65.21 -20.85 -19.84
N SER A 6 65.88 -19.76 -19.49
CA SER A 6 65.38 -18.59 -18.77
C SER A 6 64.14 -17.91 -19.42
N GLU A 7 63.93 -18.14 -20.69
CA GLU A 7 62.79 -17.57 -21.44
C GLU A 7 61.42 -18.12 -21.08
N ARG A 8 61.37 -19.40 -20.62
CA ARG A 8 60.08 -19.99 -20.20
C ARG A 8 59.59 -19.48 -18.85
N ILE A 9 60.46 -19.03 -17.99
CA ILE A 9 60.10 -18.47 -16.68
C ILE A 9 59.52 -17.07 -16.85
N MET A 10 60.01 -16.29 -17.82
CA MET A 10 59.50 -14.94 -18.07
C MET A 10 58.09 -14.93 -18.68
N LEU A 11 57.76 -15.91 -19.54
CA LEU A 11 56.43 -16.04 -20.14
C LEU A 11 55.37 -16.51 -19.15
N ILE A 12 55.71 -17.30 -18.14
CA ILE A 12 54.78 -17.75 -17.11
C ILE A 12 54.45 -16.63 -16.13
N GLY A 13 55.45 -15.80 -15.79
CA GLY A 13 55.23 -14.61 -14.94
C GLY A 13 54.31 -13.58 -15.55
N TYR A 14 54.42 -13.33 -16.89
CA TYR A 14 53.59 -12.36 -17.59
C TYR A 14 52.13 -12.83 -17.74
N ARG A 15 51.88 -14.12 -17.88
CA ARG A 15 50.50 -14.66 -17.95
C ARG A 15 49.80 -14.61 -16.59
N PHE A 16 50.51 -14.74 -15.47
CA PHE A 16 49.93 -14.62 -14.13
C PHE A 16 49.62 -13.16 -13.76
N ILE A 17 50.42 -12.22 -14.19
CA ILE A 17 50.20 -10.79 -13.94
C ILE A 17 48.99 -10.29 -14.74
N LEU A 18 48.80 -10.73 -16.01
CA LEU A 18 47.66 -10.33 -16.83
C LEU A 18 46.34 -10.93 -16.33
N THR A 19 46.35 -12.18 -15.83
CA THR A 19 45.14 -12.81 -15.27
C THR A 19 44.74 -12.19 -13.93
N PHE A 20 45.70 -11.73 -13.12
CA PHE A 20 45.41 -11.06 -11.85
C PHE A 20 44.88 -9.64 -12.07
N ALA A 21 45.36 -8.92 -13.07
CA ALA A 21 44.86 -7.57 -13.43
C ALA A 21 43.42 -7.61 -13.97
N VAL A 22 43.03 -8.64 -14.71
CA VAL A 22 41.66 -8.80 -15.22
C VAL A 22 40.68 -9.19 -14.08
N PHE A 23 41.15 -9.94 -13.06
CA PHE A 23 40.28 -10.31 -11.94
C PHE A 23 40.04 -9.17 -10.94
N VAL A 24 40.97 -8.22 -10.82
CA VAL A 24 40.80 -7.04 -9.95
C VAL A 24 39.82 -6.03 -10.58
N PHE A 25 39.68 -5.96 -11.92
CA PHE A 25 38.73 -5.06 -12.58
C PHE A 25 37.29 -5.55 -12.54
N LEU A 26 37.02 -6.84 -12.24
CA LEU A 26 35.66 -7.40 -12.14
C LEU A 26 35.02 -7.22 -10.75
N ILE A 27 35.74 -6.74 -9.75
CA ILE A 27 35.20 -6.54 -8.39
C ILE A 27 34.71 -5.08 -8.17
N TYR A 28 35.00 -4.15 -9.09
CA TYR A 28 34.59 -2.74 -9.00
C TYR A 28 33.31 -2.39 -9.81
N GLY A 29 32.49 -3.35 -10.11
CA GLY A 29 31.29 -3.09 -10.89
C GLY A 29 30.05 -3.69 -10.26
N CYS A 30 29.39 -2.98 -9.42
CA CYS A 30 27.97 -2.88 -9.13
C CYS A 30 27.72 -2.55 -7.66
N ALA A 31 28.15 -1.38 -7.24
CA ALA A 31 27.41 -0.67 -6.20
C ALA A 31 26.07 -0.27 -6.85
N SER A 32 25.09 -1.18 -6.83
CA SER A 32 23.71 -0.84 -7.08
C SER A 32 23.30 0.14 -5.99
N SER A 33 23.41 1.42 -6.30
CA SER A 33 22.77 2.46 -5.51
C SER A 33 21.28 2.17 -5.54
N THR A 34 20.78 1.52 -4.49
CA THR A 34 19.34 1.49 -4.21
C THR A 34 18.83 2.93 -4.31
N PRO A 35 17.84 3.21 -5.15
CA PRO A 35 17.34 4.56 -5.28
C PRO A 35 16.88 5.00 -3.88
N ARG A 36 17.57 6.00 -3.33
CA ARG A 36 17.17 6.65 -2.08
C ARG A 36 15.78 7.18 -2.33
N SER A 37 14.76 6.58 -1.73
CA SER A 37 13.39 7.03 -1.86
C SER A 37 13.33 8.50 -1.41
N GLN A 38 13.26 9.40 -2.38
CA GLN A 38 13.10 10.83 -2.09
C GLN A 38 11.77 11.01 -1.36
N PRO A 39 11.70 11.93 -0.37
CA PRO A 39 10.44 12.26 0.25
C PRO A 39 9.45 12.69 -0.83
N PRO A 40 8.18 12.27 -0.74
CA PRO A 40 7.17 12.90 -1.57
C PRO A 40 7.17 14.39 -1.24
N PRO A 41 7.13 15.27 -2.27
CA PRO A 41 7.19 16.70 -2.05
C PRO A 41 6.06 17.16 -1.11
N SER A 42 6.34 18.18 -0.31
CA SER A 42 5.39 18.78 0.61
C SER A 42 4.12 19.18 -0.14
N GLY A 43 2.98 18.61 0.26
CA GLY A 43 1.73 18.72 -0.47
C GLY A 43 1.15 20.13 -0.49
N LYS A 44 0.22 20.37 -1.42
CA LYS A 44 -0.66 21.54 -1.48
C LYS A 44 -1.39 21.76 -0.15
N PRO A 45 -1.75 22.99 0.20
CA PRO A 45 -2.63 23.25 1.34
C PRO A 45 -3.87 22.34 1.30
N GLY A 46 -4.14 21.62 2.39
CA GLY A 46 -5.26 20.69 2.49
C GLY A 46 -4.90 19.21 2.27
N TYR A 47 -3.71 18.89 1.75
CA TYR A 47 -3.27 17.49 1.63
C TYR A 47 -2.57 17.04 2.92
N PRO A 48 -2.84 15.80 3.38
CA PRO A 48 -2.13 15.25 4.53
C PRO A 48 -0.64 15.13 4.25
N LYS A 49 0.19 15.51 5.21
CA LYS A 49 1.65 15.43 5.08
C LYS A 49 2.10 13.98 4.99
N PRO A 50 3.01 13.64 4.05
CA PRO A 50 3.64 12.34 4.05
C PRO A 50 4.49 12.14 5.29
N TYR A 51 4.63 10.91 5.74
CA TYR A 51 5.44 10.57 6.90
C TYR A 51 6.35 9.38 6.61
N LYS A 52 7.45 9.26 7.34
CA LYS A 52 8.47 8.23 7.12
C LYS A 52 8.61 7.34 8.35
N VAL A 53 8.52 6.02 8.14
CA VAL A 53 8.75 5.01 9.18
C VAL A 53 9.63 3.91 8.63
N LEU A 54 10.65 3.48 9.39
CA LEU A 54 11.60 2.45 9.00
C LEU A 54 12.18 2.66 7.59
N GLY A 55 12.51 3.90 7.24
CA GLY A 55 13.08 4.26 5.95
C GLY A 55 12.09 4.36 4.79
N LYS A 56 10.83 3.92 4.95
CA LYS A 56 9.77 3.94 3.92
C LYS A 56 8.85 5.15 4.09
N TRP A 57 8.53 5.80 2.98
CA TRP A 57 7.57 6.89 2.95
C TRP A 57 6.14 6.38 2.77
N TYR A 58 5.20 6.99 3.50
CA TYR A 58 3.77 6.75 3.42
C TYR A 58 3.05 8.06 3.13
N GLN A 59 2.18 8.05 2.12
CA GLN A 59 1.35 9.20 1.78
C GLN A 59 -0.08 8.91 2.24
N PRO A 60 -0.61 9.61 3.26
CA PRO A 60 -2.01 9.49 3.64
C PRO A 60 -2.92 9.90 2.49
N LEU A 61 -4.06 9.24 2.40
CA LEU A 61 -5.11 9.57 1.43
C LEU A 61 -5.79 10.88 1.83
N PRO A 62 -6.20 11.70 0.87
CA PRO A 62 -6.93 12.95 1.17
C PRO A 62 -8.36 12.68 1.65
N HIS A 63 -8.98 11.60 1.21
CA HIS A 63 -10.33 11.15 1.58
C HIS A 63 -10.39 9.63 1.61
N SER A 64 -11.47 9.09 2.14
CA SER A 64 -11.70 7.65 2.28
C SER A 64 -12.78 7.10 1.34
N GLU A 65 -13.35 7.93 0.48
CA GLU A 65 -14.41 7.53 -0.45
C GLU A 65 -13.98 6.36 -1.33
N GLY A 66 -14.83 5.35 -1.43
CA GLY A 66 -14.59 4.15 -2.24
C GLY A 66 -13.40 3.30 -1.78
N PHE A 67 -12.83 3.58 -0.59
CA PHE A 67 -11.69 2.81 -0.13
C PHE A 67 -12.10 1.40 0.29
N ARG A 68 -11.45 0.45 -0.34
CA ARG A 68 -11.52 -0.97 -0.03
C ARG A 68 -10.15 -1.60 -0.13
N GLN A 69 -9.78 -2.44 0.82
CA GLN A 69 -8.50 -3.12 0.82
C GLN A 69 -8.61 -4.51 1.44
N ARG A 70 -8.02 -5.51 0.79
CA ARG A 70 -7.85 -6.87 1.31
C ARG A 70 -6.42 -7.07 1.80
N GLY A 71 -6.25 -7.83 2.86
CA GLY A 71 -4.94 -8.16 3.41
C GLY A 71 -5.02 -8.82 4.77
N ILE A 72 -3.93 -8.76 5.51
CA ILE A 72 -3.84 -9.36 6.85
C ILE A 72 -4.13 -8.29 7.91
N ALA A 73 -5.07 -8.58 8.78
CA ALA A 73 -5.24 -7.86 10.05
C ALA A 73 -4.42 -8.52 11.15
N SER A 74 -4.01 -7.70 12.10
CA SER A 74 -3.45 -8.12 13.37
C SER A 74 -4.04 -7.21 14.47
N TRP A 75 -3.56 -7.32 15.68
CA TRP A 75 -3.98 -6.46 16.77
C TRP A 75 -2.79 -6.07 17.64
N TYR A 76 -2.90 -4.94 18.31
CA TYR A 76 -1.88 -4.43 19.22
C TYR A 76 -2.41 -4.44 20.66
N GLY A 77 -1.60 -5.01 21.53
CA GLY A 77 -2.01 -5.42 22.86
C GLY A 77 -1.68 -4.40 23.95
N ARG A 78 -1.55 -4.95 25.16
CA ARG A 78 -1.40 -4.22 26.42
C ARG A 78 -0.21 -3.26 26.42
N ASP A 79 0.88 -3.58 25.73
CA ASP A 79 2.11 -2.76 25.74
C ASP A 79 1.93 -1.36 25.11
N PHE A 80 0.88 -1.17 24.33
CA PHE A 80 0.55 0.12 23.73
C PHE A 80 -0.51 0.90 24.52
N HIS A 81 -1.21 0.25 25.43
CA HIS A 81 -2.26 0.88 26.23
C HIS A 81 -1.72 2.07 27.02
N GLY A 82 -2.42 3.20 26.97
CA GLY A 82 -2.00 4.44 27.62
C GLY A 82 -0.98 5.29 26.84
N LYS A 83 -0.46 4.82 25.70
CA LYS A 83 0.44 5.60 24.83
C LYS A 83 -0.35 6.49 23.87
N LYS A 84 0.28 7.57 23.41
CA LYS A 84 -0.32 8.46 22.41
C LYS A 84 -0.36 7.79 21.03
N THR A 85 -1.49 7.90 20.36
CA THR A 85 -1.70 7.53 18.95
C THR A 85 -1.30 8.68 18.03
N SER A 86 -1.27 8.40 16.72
CA SER A 86 -0.87 9.38 15.69
C SER A 86 -1.84 10.55 15.56
N ASN A 87 -3.09 10.42 15.99
CA ASN A 87 -4.03 11.56 16.06
C ASN A 87 -3.98 12.33 17.39
N GLY A 88 -3.08 11.93 18.31
CA GLY A 88 -2.89 12.58 19.62
C GLY A 88 -3.75 12.04 20.77
N GLU A 89 -4.65 11.12 20.51
CA GLU A 89 -5.45 10.44 21.54
C GLU A 89 -4.57 9.50 22.38
N ILE A 90 -5.07 9.13 23.56
CA ILE A 90 -4.47 8.06 24.36
C ILE A 90 -5.07 6.72 23.89
N TYR A 91 -4.22 5.80 23.47
CA TYR A 91 -4.67 4.47 23.06
C TYR A 91 -5.36 3.74 24.19
N ASN A 92 -6.61 3.39 23.95
CA ASN A 92 -7.41 2.53 24.81
C ASN A 92 -7.66 1.20 24.11
N MET A 93 -7.05 0.11 24.61
CA MET A 93 -7.19 -1.23 24.03
C MET A 93 -8.63 -1.76 24.06
N TYR A 94 -9.50 -1.16 24.88
CA TYR A 94 -10.91 -1.53 24.99
C TYR A 94 -11.85 -0.72 24.08
N ALA A 95 -11.35 0.29 23.38
CA ALA A 95 -12.13 1.08 22.43
C ALA A 95 -12.16 0.40 21.05
N MET A 96 -13.20 0.66 20.26
CA MET A 96 -13.34 0.18 18.88
C MET A 96 -12.53 1.06 17.92
N THR A 97 -11.21 0.86 17.93
CA THR A 97 -10.25 1.65 17.12
C THR A 97 -9.24 0.76 16.41
N ALA A 98 -8.58 1.33 15.43
CA ALA A 98 -7.54 0.65 14.66
C ALA A 98 -6.48 1.60 14.13
N ALA A 99 -5.31 1.03 13.76
CA ALA A 99 -4.26 1.69 13.02
C ALA A 99 -4.31 1.30 11.54
N HIS A 100 -4.18 2.31 10.66
CA HIS A 100 -4.06 2.13 9.22
C HIS A 100 -3.01 3.06 8.62
N LYS A 101 -2.27 2.56 7.58
CA LYS A 101 -1.13 3.29 7.01
C LYS A 101 -1.54 4.60 6.35
N THR A 102 -2.62 4.61 5.59
CA THR A 102 -2.92 5.70 4.64
C THR A 102 -4.31 6.30 4.78
N LEU A 103 -5.29 5.60 5.34
CA LEU A 103 -6.62 6.16 5.55
C LEU A 103 -6.56 7.46 6.39
N PRO A 104 -7.41 8.45 6.12
CA PRO A 104 -7.51 9.62 6.98
C PRO A 104 -7.81 9.23 8.43
N LEU A 105 -7.16 9.89 9.39
CA LEU A 105 -7.47 9.70 10.81
C LEU A 105 -8.90 10.21 11.08
N GLY A 106 -9.64 9.44 11.88
CA GLY A 106 -11.05 9.68 12.15
C GLY A 106 -12.01 8.94 11.20
N THR A 107 -11.50 8.29 10.14
CA THR A 107 -12.34 7.46 9.25
C THR A 107 -12.87 6.25 10.00
N TYR A 108 -14.16 5.95 9.85
CA TYR A 108 -14.76 4.70 10.27
C TYR A 108 -14.66 3.69 9.13
N VAL A 109 -14.30 2.47 9.48
CA VAL A 109 -14.18 1.36 8.53
C VAL A 109 -14.92 0.15 9.06
N GLU A 110 -15.55 -0.58 8.16
CA GLU A 110 -16.00 -1.93 8.43
C GLU A 110 -14.86 -2.90 8.09
N VAL A 111 -14.57 -3.81 9.01
CA VAL A 111 -13.56 -4.85 8.86
C VAL A 111 -14.25 -6.19 8.83
N HIS A 112 -14.19 -6.89 7.71
CA HIS A 112 -14.75 -8.22 7.52
C HIS A 112 -13.65 -9.27 7.66
N ASN A 113 -13.80 -10.19 8.59
CA ASN A 113 -12.94 -11.36 8.68
C ASN A 113 -13.41 -12.42 7.66
N ARG A 114 -12.59 -12.65 6.65
CA ARG A 114 -12.89 -13.57 5.54
C ARG A 114 -12.77 -15.05 5.92
N GLU A 115 -12.30 -15.36 7.13
CA GLU A 115 -12.10 -16.73 7.62
C GLU A 115 -13.28 -17.21 8.48
N ASN A 116 -14.04 -16.29 9.10
CA ASN A 116 -15.16 -16.63 9.98
C ASN A 116 -16.43 -15.81 9.74
N SER A 117 -16.44 -14.97 8.69
CA SER A 117 -17.57 -14.11 8.28
C SER A 117 -18.06 -13.10 9.34
N ARG A 118 -17.27 -12.83 10.38
CA ARG A 118 -17.58 -11.77 11.35
C ARG A 118 -17.14 -10.41 10.80
N SER A 119 -17.91 -9.38 11.14
CA SER A 119 -17.53 -8.00 10.84
C SER A 119 -17.69 -7.10 12.04
N ILE A 120 -16.92 -6.02 12.05
CA ILE A 120 -16.93 -4.97 13.08
C ILE A 120 -16.72 -3.62 12.44
N VAL A 121 -17.18 -2.58 13.10
CA VAL A 121 -16.86 -1.20 12.73
C VAL A 121 -15.87 -0.63 13.72
N VAL A 122 -14.78 -0.06 13.21
CA VAL A 122 -13.73 0.59 14.00
C VAL A 122 -13.39 1.96 13.43
N ARG A 123 -12.91 2.86 14.29
CA ARG A 123 -12.40 4.16 13.88
C ARG A 123 -10.87 4.14 13.74
N ILE A 124 -10.36 4.64 12.64
CA ILE A 124 -8.91 4.80 12.42
C ILE A 124 -8.41 6.01 13.23
N ASN A 125 -7.58 5.75 14.24
CA ASN A 125 -7.01 6.80 15.08
C ASN A 125 -5.48 6.74 15.16
N ASP A 126 -4.85 5.74 14.52
CA ASP A 126 -3.40 5.57 14.56
C ASP A 126 -2.81 5.19 13.20
N ARG A 127 -1.47 5.25 13.09
CA ARG A 127 -0.67 4.88 11.92
C ARG A 127 0.03 3.55 12.14
N GLY A 128 -0.04 2.72 11.12
CA GLY A 128 0.48 1.34 11.09
C GLY A 128 -0.47 0.42 10.33
N PRO A 129 -0.21 -0.87 10.31
CA PRO A 129 1.00 -1.57 10.72
C PRO A 129 2.18 -1.36 9.77
N PHE A 130 3.40 -1.34 10.32
CA PHE A 130 4.61 -1.22 9.51
C PHE A 130 5.29 -2.58 9.23
N VAL A 131 4.60 -3.66 9.54
CA VAL A 131 4.99 -5.03 9.22
C VAL A 131 4.49 -5.38 7.81
N ARG A 132 5.34 -6.10 7.04
CA ARG A 132 5.02 -6.50 5.66
C ARG A 132 3.78 -7.40 5.63
N GLY A 133 2.89 -7.18 4.65
CA GLY A 133 1.67 -7.97 4.44
C GLY A 133 0.49 -7.57 5.32
N ARG A 134 0.70 -6.88 6.44
CA ARG A 134 -0.38 -6.38 7.29
C ARG A 134 -0.92 -5.05 6.78
N ILE A 135 -2.24 -4.88 6.82
CA ILE A 135 -2.93 -3.68 6.36
C ILE A 135 -3.58 -2.88 7.49
N ILE A 136 -4.04 -3.54 8.55
CA ILE A 136 -4.72 -2.95 9.68
C ILE A 136 -4.32 -3.64 10.98
N ASP A 137 -4.15 -2.88 12.05
CA ASP A 137 -3.98 -3.40 13.40
C ASP A 137 -5.16 -2.95 14.27
N LEU A 138 -5.88 -3.91 14.82
CA LEU A 138 -7.08 -3.67 15.62
C LEU A 138 -6.75 -3.48 17.10
N SER A 139 -7.60 -2.76 17.83
CA SER A 139 -7.57 -2.80 19.29
C SER A 139 -7.90 -4.21 19.81
N TYR A 140 -7.64 -4.47 21.09
CA TYR A 140 -7.94 -5.76 21.71
C TYR A 140 -9.44 -6.11 21.63
N THR A 141 -10.33 -5.18 21.97
CA THR A 141 -11.78 -5.43 21.90
C THR A 141 -12.22 -5.71 20.47
N ALA A 142 -11.79 -4.91 19.51
CA ALA A 142 -12.09 -5.14 18.10
C ALA A 142 -11.58 -6.51 17.62
N ALA A 143 -10.36 -6.88 18.01
CA ALA A 143 -9.78 -8.18 17.68
C ALA A 143 -10.53 -9.36 18.31
N LYS A 144 -11.02 -9.18 19.54
CA LYS A 144 -11.84 -10.19 20.25
C LYS A 144 -13.17 -10.39 19.52
N ASP A 145 -13.86 -9.31 19.18
CA ASP A 145 -15.18 -9.37 18.55
C ASP A 145 -15.12 -10.00 17.16
N ILE A 146 -14.08 -9.68 16.39
CA ILE A 146 -13.87 -10.26 15.04
C ILE A 146 -13.19 -11.65 15.08
N GLY A 147 -12.80 -12.13 16.28
CA GLY A 147 -12.29 -13.49 16.50
C GLY A 147 -10.82 -13.71 16.11
N ILE A 148 -9.95 -12.69 16.21
CA ILE A 148 -8.52 -12.83 15.84
C ILE A 148 -7.55 -12.81 17.02
N VAL A 149 -8.01 -12.68 18.27
CA VAL A 149 -7.12 -12.65 19.44
C VAL A 149 -6.33 -13.96 19.58
N GLY A 150 -6.98 -15.11 19.43
CA GLY A 150 -6.33 -16.43 19.51
C GLY A 150 -5.33 -16.68 18.37
N PRO A 151 -5.76 -16.57 17.10
CA PRO A 151 -4.87 -16.75 15.95
C PRO A 151 -3.80 -15.64 15.81
N GLY A 152 -4.02 -14.48 16.39
CA GLY A 152 -3.13 -13.30 16.27
C GLY A 152 -3.30 -12.51 14.99
N THR A 153 -3.67 -13.15 13.89
CA THR A 153 -3.91 -12.53 12.57
C THR A 153 -5.06 -13.21 11.83
N ALA A 154 -5.66 -12.53 10.85
CA ALA A 154 -6.62 -13.12 9.92
C ALA A 154 -6.60 -12.39 8.57
N LYS A 155 -7.08 -13.06 7.52
CA LYS A 155 -7.38 -12.42 6.24
C LYS A 155 -8.65 -11.61 6.38
N VAL A 156 -8.55 -10.31 6.09
CA VAL A 156 -9.68 -9.38 6.22
C VAL A 156 -9.89 -8.57 4.95
N GLU A 157 -11.06 -7.99 4.89
CA GLU A 157 -11.40 -6.91 3.98
C GLU A 157 -11.77 -5.69 4.81
N VAL A 158 -11.21 -4.53 4.44
CA VAL A 158 -11.46 -3.23 5.07
C VAL A 158 -12.22 -2.37 4.08
N VAL A 159 -13.39 -1.87 4.47
CA VAL A 159 -14.24 -0.97 3.68
C VAL A 159 -14.45 0.31 4.46
N ALA A 160 -14.15 1.45 3.84
CA ALA A 160 -14.42 2.74 4.50
C ALA A 160 -15.90 3.08 4.49
N LEU A 161 -16.41 3.50 5.64
CA LEU A 161 -17.81 3.94 5.84
C LEU A 161 -17.97 5.46 5.81
N GLY A 162 -16.86 6.21 5.80
CA GLY A 162 -16.88 7.66 5.87
C GLY A 162 -16.82 8.21 7.30
N ARG A 163 -17.36 9.42 7.49
CA ARG A 163 -17.48 10.08 8.80
C ARG A 163 -18.91 9.95 9.33
N PRO A 164 -19.10 9.91 10.64
CA PRO A 164 -20.46 9.97 11.19
C PRO A 164 -21.13 11.27 10.75
N ALA A 165 -22.42 11.21 10.43
CA ALA A 165 -23.21 12.42 10.26
C ALA A 165 -23.18 13.20 11.57
N SER A 166 -22.73 14.44 11.52
CA SER A 166 -22.81 15.35 12.64
C SER A 166 -24.28 15.79 12.83
N SER A 167 -25.12 14.94 13.42
CA SER A 167 -26.41 15.32 13.94
C SER A 167 -26.32 15.33 15.46
N ALA A 168 -26.14 16.52 16.01
CA ALA A 168 -26.42 16.75 17.40
C ALA A 168 -27.85 16.27 17.70
N GLY A 169 -27.99 15.19 18.48
CA GLY A 169 -29.27 14.81 19.09
C GLY A 169 -29.87 13.46 18.72
N SER A 170 -29.21 12.58 17.99
CA SER A 170 -29.72 11.23 17.71
C SER A 170 -28.85 10.15 18.35
N SER A 171 -29.44 9.31 19.20
CA SER A 171 -28.79 8.16 19.86
C SER A 171 -28.52 6.98 18.92
N ALA A 172 -28.71 7.11 17.63
CA ALA A 172 -28.31 6.14 16.62
C ALA A 172 -27.16 6.74 15.83
N SER A 173 -25.99 6.08 15.84
CA SER A 173 -24.88 6.40 14.94
C SER A 173 -25.31 6.13 13.50
N THR A 174 -26.10 7.04 12.93
CA THR A 174 -26.38 7.04 11.51
C THR A 174 -25.09 7.48 10.84
N TYR A 175 -24.28 6.52 10.41
CA TYR A 175 -23.28 6.81 9.39
C TYR A 175 -24.08 7.26 8.18
N ILE A 176 -23.74 8.42 7.60
CA ILE A 176 -24.17 8.71 6.24
C ILE A 176 -23.47 7.64 5.41
N GLN A 177 -24.17 6.58 5.13
CA GLN A 177 -23.88 5.73 4.04
C GLN A 177 -24.13 6.56 2.79
N ASP A 178 -23.09 7.28 2.32
CA ASP A 178 -22.99 7.38 0.89
C ASP A 178 -23.10 5.93 0.44
N ASP A 179 -23.95 5.66 -0.53
CA ASP A 179 -24.18 4.29 -1.01
C ASP A 179 -22.88 3.78 -1.68
N TYR A 180 -21.93 3.35 -0.87
CA TYR A 180 -20.62 2.85 -1.31
C TYR A 180 -20.75 1.57 -2.14
N TYR A 181 -21.93 0.99 -2.20
CA TYR A 181 -22.23 -0.20 -2.98
C TYR A 181 -22.72 0.12 -4.39
N SER A 182 -23.20 1.33 -4.63
CA SER A 182 -23.55 1.83 -5.95
C SER A 182 -22.78 3.11 -6.27
N GLY A 183 -22.23 3.20 -7.47
CA GLY A 183 -21.42 4.33 -7.92
C GLY A 183 -20.63 4.01 -9.18
N ASN A 184 -19.75 4.92 -9.56
CA ASN A 184 -18.81 4.66 -10.64
C ASN A 184 -17.49 4.20 -10.03
N PHE A 185 -17.14 2.93 -10.23
CA PHE A 185 -15.91 2.35 -9.72
C PHE A 185 -14.97 1.96 -10.86
N THR A 186 -13.68 2.09 -10.64
CA THR A 186 -12.63 1.68 -11.58
C THR A 186 -11.41 1.19 -10.80
N PHE A 187 -10.53 0.41 -11.41
CA PHE A 187 -9.27 0.00 -10.80
C PHE A 187 -8.11 0.86 -11.30
N GLN A 188 -7.41 1.50 -10.40
CA GLN A 188 -6.13 2.10 -10.70
C GLN A 188 -5.03 1.03 -10.64
N VAL A 189 -4.43 0.74 -11.78
CA VAL A 189 -3.38 -0.30 -11.93
C VAL A 189 -1.97 0.26 -12.04
N GLY A 190 -1.84 1.58 -12.18
CA GLY A 190 -0.54 2.24 -12.21
C GLY A 190 -0.64 3.76 -12.11
N ALA A 191 0.47 4.39 -11.74
CA ALA A 191 0.61 5.85 -11.74
C ALA A 191 2.01 6.22 -12.22
N PHE A 192 2.10 7.06 -13.24
CA PHE A 192 3.33 7.41 -13.95
C PHE A 192 3.57 8.92 -13.93
N LEU A 193 4.82 9.32 -13.83
CA LEU A 193 5.24 10.71 -14.04
C LEU A 193 5.37 11.04 -15.53
N ASN A 194 5.66 10.04 -16.36
CA ASN A 194 5.76 10.18 -17.81
C ASN A 194 4.47 9.71 -18.48
N ARG A 195 3.87 10.61 -19.28
CA ARG A 195 2.63 10.33 -20.01
C ARG A 195 2.77 9.18 -21.01
N GLU A 196 3.91 9.08 -21.70
CA GLU A 196 4.15 8.04 -22.71
C GLU A 196 4.14 6.64 -22.08
N ASN A 197 4.71 6.50 -20.86
CA ASN A 197 4.67 5.25 -20.11
C ASN A 197 3.25 4.87 -19.71
N ALA A 198 2.45 5.83 -19.28
CA ALA A 198 1.03 5.62 -18.98
C ALA A 198 0.24 5.21 -20.23
N GLU A 199 0.47 5.88 -21.38
CA GLU A 199 -0.18 5.55 -22.65
C GLU A 199 0.21 4.15 -23.15
N ARG A 200 1.46 3.75 -22.97
CA ARG A 200 1.91 2.39 -23.31
C ARG A 200 1.17 1.35 -22.46
N GLN A 201 1.15 1.54 -21.15
CA GLN A 201 0.44 0.61 -20.25
C GLN A 201 -1.06 0.59 -20.53
N LYS A 202 -1.69 1.74 -20.76
CA LYS A 202 -3.10 1.81 -21.13
C LYS A 202 -3.38 0.98 -22.41
N ARG A 203 -2.54 1.11 -23.46
CA ARG A 203 -2.72 0.32 -24.70
C ARG A 203 -2.61 -1.17 -24.44
N GLU A 204 -1.68 -1.63 -23.60
CA GLU A 204 -1.58 -3.05 -23.25
C GLU A 204 -2.81 -3.54 -22.49
N LEU A 205 -3.24 -2.77 -21.51
CA LEU A 205 -4.42 -3.11 -20.71
C LEU A 205 -5.72 -3.07 -21.52
N ALA A 206 -5.84 -2.16 -22.50
CA ALA A 206 -7.01 -2.07 -23.37
C ALA A 206 -7.23 -3.32 -24.26
N LYS A 207 -6.20 -4.15 -24.46
CA LYS A 207 -6.32 -5.43 -25.15
C LYS A 207 -7.13 -6.46 -24.35
N LYS A 208 -7.12 -6.34 -23.02
CA LYS A 208 -7.71 -7.32 -22.10
C LYS A 208 -8.87 -6.75 -21.28
N TYR A 209 -8.79 -5.49 -20.89
CA TYR A 209 -9.77 -4.85 -20.02
C TYR A 209 -10.56 -3.77 -20.74
N LYS A 210 -11.86 -3.75 -20.52
CA LYS A 210 -12.72 -2.67 -21.01
C LYS A 210 -12.42 -1.37 -20.24
N ASN A 211 -12.70 -0.23 -20.90
CA ASN A 211 -12.59 1.09 -20.28
C ASN A 211 -11.19 1.41 -19.68
N ALA A 212 -10.11 0.95 -20.36
CA ALA A 212 -8.78 1.38 -20.00
C ALA A 212 -8.60 2.86 -20.36
N HIS A 213 -8.33 3.70 -19.35
CA HIS A 213 -8.19 5.15 -19.54
C HIS A 213 -7.11 5.74 -18.62
N ILE A 214 -6.77 7.00 -18.86
CA ILE A 214 -5.82 7.73 -18.03
C ILE A 214 -6.54 8.90 -17.39
N THR A 215 -6.41 9.02 -16.06
CA THR A 215 -6.78 10.24 -15.33
C THR A 215 -5.53 11.00 -14.94
N VAL A 216 -5.58 12.33 -15.13
CA VAL A 216 -4.47 13.20 -14.77
C VAL A 216 -4.67 13.70 -13.36
N TYR A 217 -3.67 13.49 -12.51
CA TYR A 217 -3.65 13.98 -11.15
C TYR A 217 -2.50 14.96 -10.99
N ASP A 218 -2.82 16.25 -10.98
CA ASP A 218 -1.86 17.30 -10.72
C ASP A 218 -1.76 17.55 -9.22
N ARG A 219 -0.57 17.27 -8.68
CA ARG A 219 -0.24 17.47 -7.27
C ARG A 219 0.34 18.86 -6.99
N GLY A 220 0.57 19.64 -8.05
CA GLY A 220 1.13 20.99 -8.02
C GLY A 220 2.64 21.07 -8.18
N ASP A 221 3.36 20.07 -7.72
CA ASP A 221 4.79 19.88 -7.91
C ASP A 221 5.10 18.81 -8.97
N LYS A 222 4.15 17.88 -9.17
CA LYS A 222 4.23 16.79 -10.15
C LYS A 222 2.87 16.40 -10.66
N THR A 223 2.80 16.15 -11.96
CA THR A 223 1.63 15.59 -12.61
C THR A 223 1.78 14.06 -12.69
N PHE A 224 0.77 13.34 -12.22
CA PHE A 224 0.70 11.88 -12.31
C PHE A 224 -0.34 11.48 -13.33
N TYR A 225 0.04 10.56 -14.21
CA TYR A 225 -0.84 9.91 -15.17
C TYR A 225 -1.25 8.55 -14.58
N ARG A 226 -2.49 8.48 -14.08
CA ARG A 226 -3.02 7.28 -13.44
C ARG A 226 -3.73 6.44 -14.48
N VAL A 227 -3.26 5.21 -14.68
CA VAL A 227 -3.89 4.26 -15.60
C VAL A 227 -4.96 3.48 -14.84
N ARG A 228 -6.17 3.53 -15.36
CA ARG A 228 -7.35 2.89 -14.79
C ARG A 228 -7.99 1.93 -15.77
N VAL A 229 -8.63 0.88 -15.25
CA VAL A 229 -9.35 -0.13 -16.04
C VAL A 229 -10.69 -0.46 -15.41
N GLY A 230 -11.64 -0.85 -16.25
CA GLY A 230 -13.00 -1.18 -15.83
C GLY A 230 -13.86 0.05 -15.56
N LYS A 231 -15.14 -0.17 -15.59
CA LYS A 231 -16.18 0.74 -15.11
C LYS A 231 -17.28 -0.12 -14.53
N PHE A 232 -17.47 -0.01 -13.23
CA PHE A 232 -18.40 -0.84 -12.46
C PHE A 232 -19.41 0.08 -11.80
N THR A 233 -20.64 -0.33 -11.75
CA THR A 233 -21.74 0.44 -11.12
C THR A 233 -22.01 -0.06 -9.70
N THR A 234 -21.53 -1.25 -9.37
CA THR A 234 -21.65 -1.83 -8.03
C THR A 234 -20.28 -2.28 -7.52
N LEU A 235 -20.14 -2.29 -6.21
CA LEU A 235 -18.97 -2.81 -5.55
C LEU A 235 -18.80 -4.33 -5.79
N GLU A 236 -19.90 -5.06 -5.91
CA GLU A 236 -19.91 -6.51 -6.14
C GLU A 236 -19.28 -6.86 -7.50
N GLU A 237 -19.65 -6.14 -8.57
CA GLU A 237 -19.01 -6.29 -9.90
C GLU A 237 -17.50 -6.00 -9.83
N ALA A 238 -17.12 -4.95 -9.10
CA ALA A 238 -15.72 -4.59 -8.93
C ALA A 238 -14.91 -5.69 -8.21
N VAL A 239 -15.49 -6.33 -7.19
CA VAL A 239 -14.83 -7.43 -6.44
C VAL A 239 -14.45 -8.60 -7.32
N GLN A 240 -15.37 -9.01 -8.21
CA GLN A 240 -15.10 -10.11 -9.13
C GLN A 240 -13.93 -9.77 -10.07
N GLN A 241 -13.85 -8.52 -10.52
CA GLN A 241 -12.77 -8.06 -11.38
C GLN A 241 -11.43 -7.93 -10.66
N GLU A 242 -11.43 -7.64 -9.36
CA GLU A 242 -10.21 -7.56 -8.56
C GLU A 242 -9.44 -8.90 -8.56
N GLU A 243 -10.15 -10.02 -8.42
CA GLU A 243 -9.54 -11.35 -8.44
C GLU A 243 -8.86 -11.64 -9.78
N ILE A 244 -9.48 -11.22 -10.88
CA ILE A 244 -8.90 -11.35 -12.24
C ILE A 244 -7.63 -10.49 -12.35
N LEU A 245 -7.65 -9.25 -11.86
CA LEU A 245 -6.49 -8.36 -11.89
C LEU A 245 -5.32 -8.92 -11.07
N ILE A 246 -5.60 -9.51 -9.91
CA ILE A 246 -4.57 -10.16 -9.07
C ILE A 246 -3.92 -11.33 -9.81
N GLN A 247 -4.73 -12.19 -10.45
CA GLN A 247 -4.24 -13.33 -11.24
C GLN A 247 -3.42 -12.89 -12.47
N ASP A 248 -3.74 -11.74 -13.04
CA ASP A 248 -3.06 -11.14 -14.19
C ASP A 248 -1.77 -10.38 -13.81
N GLY A 249 -1.36 -10.43 -12.55
CA GLY A 249 -0.12 -9.82 -12.08
C GLY A 249 -0.26 -8.38 -11.57
N PHE A 250 -1.47 -7.91 -11.27
CA PHE A 250 -1.75 -6.60 -10.68
C PHE A 250 -2.25 -6.69 -9.23
N PRO A 251 -1.47 -7.30 -8.30
CA PRO A 251 -1.90 -7.49 -6.91
C PRO A 251 -2.03 -6.17 -6.12
N ASP A 252 -1.42 -5.10 -6.64
CA ASP A 252 -1.44 -3.75 -6.05
C ASP A 252 -2.49 -2.84 -6.70
N ALA A 253 -3.38 -3.37 -7.53
CA ALA A 253 -4.49 -2.60 -8.11
C ALA A 253 -5.39 -2.05 -6.98
N ILE A 254 -5.79 -0.79 -7.11
CA ILE A 254 -6.59 -0.09 -6.09
C ILE A 254 -7.94 0.23 -6.70
N LEU A 255 -9.01 -0.25 -6.07
CA LEU A 255 -10.36 0.19 -6.41
C LEU A 255 -10.54 1.66 -6.00
N VAL A 256 -11.02 2.47 -6.92
CA VAL A 256 -11.26 3.90 -6.71
C VAL A 256 -12.64 4.27 -7.28
N ALA A 257 -13.27 5.26 -6.67
CA ALA A 257 -14.40 5.94 -7.29
C ALA A 257 -13.91 6.81 -8.46
N ASP A 258 -14.73 6.90 -9.53
CA ASP A 258 -14.39 7.63 -10.76
C ASP A 258 -15.18 8.92 -10.83
#